data_e80398d3433f3c7ae73180bbce0f64da
#
_entry.id   e80398d3433f3c7ae73180bbce0f64da
#
_cell.length_a   1.000
_cell.length_b   1.000
_cell.length_c   1.000
_cell.angle_alpha   90.00
_cell.angle_beta   90.00
_cell.angle_gamma   90.00
#
_symmetry.space_group_name_H-M   'P 1'
#
loop_
_entity.id
_entity.type
_entity.pdbx_description
1 polymer ?
#
loop_
_entity_poly.entity_id
_entity_poly.type
_entity_poly.pdbx_seq_one_letter_code
_entity_poly.pdbx_strand_id
1 'polypeptide(L)'
;MSKKVSMQAIADRLGLSKYTVSQALSGKSGVSEDNRRRIQETAKAMGYVLRPKALMAANIAPLSVTPDTANAEGTRPYLLVWIHAGYQQDNPFWGKVLAGIAQASIDNGYDHLIVPVSQHDKQLQVPAYLNKTRCIGHLLAGTFPTDSVVALKMTGLPLVLIDHEEPLVEVDCVVNNNLGSGAMALDRLLTAGAKRIVFIGDDAFALSFKERWWGCRLAMEDHRSSADDPESLSLKKWQVAFGQPHMAHQLERKLGALSGDGMPDGFICANDQLALALMPLLKQRGLSIPGQARVIGLDNIEAAVYAQPPLSTIELGKEPLGIRAVETLL
;
A
#
# COMPACT_ATOMS: atom_id res chain seq x y z
N MET A 1 0.91 -41.44 -24.14
CA MET A 1 0.04 -40.38 -23.60
C MET A 1 -0.23 -40.69 -22.12
N SER A 2 0.37 -39.97 -21.19
CA SER A 2 0.16 -40.17 -19.76
C SER A 2 -1.26 -39.69 -19.39
N LYS A 3 -2.08 -40.57 -18.81
CA LYS A 3 -3.45 -40.27 -18.36
C LYS A 3 -3.40 -39.22 -17.22
N LYS A 4 -3.98 -38.06 -17.47
CA LYS A 4 -4.08 -36.96 -16.48
C LYS A 4 -4.84 -37.46 -15.24
N VAL A 5 -4.21 -37.40 -14.06
CA VAL A 5 -4.85 -37.79 -12.78
C VAL A 5 -6.01 -36.87 -12.46
N SER A 6 -7.14 -37.42 -12.07
CA SER A 6 -8.36 -36.69 -11.71
C SER A 6 -8.69 -36.81 -10.21
N MET A 7 -9.47 -35.88 -9.66
CA MET A 7 -9.98 -35.98 -8.28
C MET A 7 -10.80 -37.27 -8.07
N GLN A 8 -11.46 -37.79 -9.12
CA GLN A 8 -12.17 -39.05 -9.06
C GLN A 8 -11.22 -40.23 -8.84
N ALA A 9 -10.07 -40.23 -9.54
CA ALA A 9 -9.07 -41.30 -9.37
C ALA A 9 -8.45 -41.30 -7.96
N ILE A 10 -8.33 -40.14 -7.31
CA ILE A 10 -7.91 -40.04 -5.91
C ILE A 10 -8.99 -40.58 -4.96
N ALA A 11 -10.25 -40.21 -5.20
CA ALA A 11 -11.41 -40.67 -4.46
C ALA A 11 -11.55 -42.20 -4.49
N ASP A 12 -11.46 -42.75 -5.71
CA ASP A 12 -11.55 -44.20 -5.93
C ASP A 12 -10.43 -44.97 -5.18
N ARG A 13 -9.19 -44.40 -5.22
CA ARG A 13 -8.06 -45.05 -4.52
C ARG A 13 -8.14 -45.02 -3.01
N LEU A 14 -8.82 -44.03 -2.44
CA LEU A 14 -8.95 -43.84 -1.00
C LEU A 14 -10.29 -44.39 -0.45
N GLY A 15 -11.22 -44.83 -1.32
CA GLY A 15 -12.58 -45.24 -0.92
C GLY A 15 -13.41 -44.07 -0.39
N LEU A 16 -13.17 -42.86 -0.85
CA LEU A 16 -13.83 -41.62 -0.40
C LEU A 16 -14.67 -41.00 -1.54
N SER A 17 -15.61 -40.14 -1.15
CA SER A 17 -16.35 -39.38 -2.16
C SER A 17 -15.50 -38.34 -2.85
N LYS A 18 -15.74 -38.05 -4.15
CA LYS A 18 -15.11 -36.94 -4.89
C LYS A 18 -15.31 -35.61 -4.19
N TYR A 19 -16.46 -35.45 -3.50
CA TYR A 19 -16.75 -34.25 -2.71
C TYR A 19 -15.79 -34.11 -1.54
N THR A 20 -15.55 -35.19 -0.78
CA THR A 20 -14.58 -35.21 0.33
C THR A 20 -13.17 -34.86 -0.12
N VAL A 21 -12.73 -35.42 -1.26
CA VAL A 21 -11.42 -35.09 -1.87
C VAL A 21 -11.36 -33.63 -2.27
N SER A 22 -12.41 -33.09 -2.89
CA SER A 22 -12.47 -31.68 -3.28
C SER A 22 -12.43 -30.75 -2.06
N GLN A 23 -13.15 -31.06 -0.98
CA GLN A 23 -13.14 -30.28 0.25
C GLN A 23 -11.75 -30.30 0.92
N ALA A 24 -11.12 -31.46 1.01
CA ALA A 24 -9.80 -31.62 1.60
C ALA A 24 -8.72 -30.83 0.83
N LEU A 25 -8.72 -30.92 -0.50
CA LEU A 25 -7.75 -30.25 -1.38
C LEU A 25 -7.98 -28.74 -1.48
N SER A 26 -9.21 -28.24 -1.25
CA SER A 26 -9.54 -26.83 -1.25
C SER A 26 -9.46 -26.16 0.13
N GLY A 27 -8.98 -26.86 1.17
CA GLY A 27 -8.79 -26.30 2.51
C GLY A 27 -10.07 -26.01 3.30
N LYS A 28 -11.25 -26.46 2.82
CA LYS A 28 -12.53 -26.18 3.46
C LYS A 28 -12.75 -27.06 4.71
N SER A 29 -13.55 -26.57 5.67
CA SER A 29 -13.95 -27.30 6.87
C SER A 29 -14.87 -28.48 6.52
N GLY A 30 -14.91 -29.54 7.39
CA GLY A 30 -15.77 -30.72 7.21
C GLY A 30 -15.05 -32.03 6.82
N VAL A 31 -13.72 -32.00 6.76
CA VAL A 31 -12.88 -33.18 6.58
C VAL A 31 -11.91 -33.29 7.76
N SER A 32 -11.82 -34.47 8.39
CA SER A 32 -10.88 -34.68 9.51
C SER A 32 -9.44 -34.50 9.06
N GLU A 33 -8.57 -34.05 9.97
CA GLU A 33 -7.16 -33.80 9.69
C GLU A 33 -6.42 -35.05 9.16
N ASP A 34 -6.76 -36.22 9.66
CA ASP A 34 -6.18 -37.49 9.20
C ASP A 34 -6.58 -37.80 7.75
N ASN A 35 -7.86 -37.64 7.40
CA ASN A 35 -8.32 -37.80 6.02
C ASN A 35 -7.74 -36.72 5.11
N ARG A 36 -7.58 -35.48 5.59
CA ARG A 36 -6.96 -34.38 4.83
C ARG A 36 -5.51 -34.72 4.47
N ARG A 37 -4.73 -35.17 5.43
CA ARG A 37 -3.35 -35.62 5.24
C ARG A 37 -3.25 -36.75 4.22
N ARG A 38 -4.05 -37.83 4.41
CA ARG A 38 -4.09 -39.00 3.49
C ARG A 38 -4.43 -38.60 2.05
N ILE A 39 -5.40 -37.69 1.86
CA ILE A 39 -5.78 -37.17 0.54
C ILE A 39 -4.66 -36.37 -0.09
N GLN A 40 -3.98 -35.52 0.66
CA GLN A 40 -2.86 -34.70 0.16
C GLN A 40 -1.67 -35.55 -0.25
N GLU A 41 -1.28 -36.54 0.57
CA GLU A 41 -0.20 -37.47 0.28
C GLU A 41 -0.51 -38.32 -0.97
N THR A 42 -1.73 -38.81 -1.08
CA THR A 42 -2.17 -39.60 -2.26
C THR A 42 -2.21 -38.74 -3.53
N ALA A 43 -2.70 -37.52 -3.45
CA ALA A 43 -2.72 -36.56 -4.56
C ALA A 43 -1.29 -36.26 -5.05
N LYS A 44 -0.35 -36.03 -4.13
CA LYS A 44 1.08 -35.81 -4.41
C LYS A 44 1.72 -37.04 -5.05
N ALA A 45 1.50 -38.22 -4.49
CA ALA A 45 2.04 -39.48 -5.00
C ALA A 45 1.51 -39.85 -6.41
N MET A 46 0.28 -39.43 -6.72
CA MET A 46 -0.33 -39.64 -8.04
C MET A 46 0.03 -38.54 -9.06
N GLY A 47 0.74 -37.47 -8.63
CA GLY A 47 1.09 -36.34 -9.52
C GLY A 47 -0.13 -35.45 -9.84
N TYR A 48 -1.09 -35.34 -8.96
CA TYR A 48 -2.26 -34.46 -9.12
C TYR A 48 -1.88 -33.00 -8.87
N VAL A 49 -2.10 -32.14 -9.86
CA VAL A 49 -1.86 -30.69 -9.74
C VAL A 49 -3.18 -29.95 -9.50
N LEU A 50 -3.28 -29.28 -8.34
CA LEU A 50 -4.40 -28.40 -8.02
C LEU A 50 -4.47 -27.23 -8.98
N ARG A 51 -5.60 -27.04 -9.66
CA ARG A 51 -5.89 -25.81 -10.40
C ARG A 51 -6.57 -24.82 -9.47
N PRO A 52 -6.08 -23.62 -9.26
CA PRO A 52 -6.77 -22.58 -8.50
C PRO A 52 -8.09 -22.24 -9.18
N LYS A 53 -9.19 -22.32 -8.43
CA LYS A 53 -10.57 -22.10 -8.92
C LYS A 53 -10.82 -20.64 -9.36
N ALA A 54 -9.90 -19.71 -9.03
CA ALA A 54 -9.98 -18.30 -9.37
C ALA A 54 -9.77 -17.97 -10.86
N LEU A 55 -9.21 -18.90 -11.65
CA LEU A 55 -8.98 -18.67 -13.09
C LEU A 55 -10.16 -19.05 -13.99
N MET A 56 -11.26 -19.61 -13.45
CA MET A 56 -12.39 -20.05 -14.26
C MET A 56 -13.55 -19.02 -14.36
N ALA A 57 -13.45 -17.87 -13.69
CA ALA A 57 -14.51 -16.83 -13.76
C ALA A 57 -14.20 -15.70 -14.75
N ALA A 58 -13.01 -15.65 -15.31
CA ALA A 58 -12.68 -14.73 -16.40
C ALA A 58 -12.66 -15.53 -17.72
N ASN A 59 -13.50 -15.14 -18.64
CA ASN A 59 -13.48 -15.59 -20.04
C ASN A 59 -12.24 -15.01 -20.75
N ILE A 60 -11.05 -15.33 -20.24
CA ILE A 60 -9.80 -15.02 -20.87
C ILE A 60 -9.49 -16.22 -21.75
N ALA A 61 -9.55 -16.02 -23.08
CA ALA A 61 -9.05 -16.98 -24.04
C ALA A 61 -7.65 -17.44 -23.57
N PRO A 62 -7.33 -18.75 -23.61
CA PRO A 62 -6.00 -19.19 -23.26
C PRO A 62 -5.03 -18.48 -24.19
N LEU A 63 -4.14 -17.66 -23.62
CA LEU A 63 -2.95 -17.21 -24.33
C LEU A 63 -2.27 -18.47 -24.85
N SER A 64 -2.35 -18.68 -26.15
CA SER A 64 -1.55 -19.69 -26.81
C SER A 64 -0.11 -19.23 -26.74
N VAL A 65 0.60 -19.63 -25.67
CA VAL A 65 2.06 -19.57 -25.65
C VAL A 65 2.49 -20.64 -26.65
N THR A 66 2.59 -20.27 -27.92
CA THR A 66 3.44 -20.99 -28.85
C THR A 66 4.84 -20.84 -28.31
N PRO A 67 5.58 -21.93 -28.05
CA PRO A 67 7.01 -21.81 -27.79
C PRO A 67 7.62 -21.25 -29.07
N ASP A 68 7.89 -19.95 -29.07
CA ASP A 68 8.69 -19.34 -30.13
C ASP A 68 10.12 -19.87 -29.95
N THR A 69 10.45 -20.92 -30.69
CA THR A 69 11.79 -21.53 -30.74
C THR A 69 12.76 -20.72 -31.61
N ALA A 70 12.41 -19.47 -31.90
CA ALA A 70 13.27 -18.57 -32.64
C ALA A 70 13.65 -17.38 -31.75
N ASN A 71 14.90 -17.34 -31.35
CA ASN A 71 15.66 -16.24 -30.79
C ASN A 71 15.70 -16.15 -29.27
N ALA A 72 16.77 -16.71 -28.68
CA ALA A 72 17.31 -16.40 -27.38
C ALA A 72 17.75 -14.90 -27.25
N GLU A 73 17.52 -14.07 -28.27
CA GLU A 73 17.88 -12.65 -28.36
C GLU A 73 16.73 -11.69 -28.03
N GLY A 74 15.50 -12.19 -27.78
CA GLY A 74 14.29 -11.36 -27.73
C GLY A 74 13.74 -11.01 -26.35
N THR A 75 14.45 -11.28 -25.25
CA THR A 75 13.92 -10.96 -23.92
C THR A 75 14.40 -9.59 -23.43
N ARG A 76 13.44 -8.66 -23.17
CA ARG A 76 13.74 -7.29 -22.72
C ARG A 76 14.48 -7.25 -21.39
N PRO A 77 15.37 -6.30 -21.15
CA PRO A 77 15.89 -6.03 -19.81
C PRO A 77 14.77 -5.56 -18.89
N TYR A 78 14.92 -5.72 -17.58
CA TYR A 78 13.87 -5.47 -16.62
C TYR A 78 14.34 -4.70 -15.38
N LEU A 79 13.37 -4.00 -14.76
CA LEU A 79 13.49 -3.36 -13.46
C LEU A 79 12.93 -4.30 -12.37
N LEU A 80 13.55 -4.31 -11.19
CA LEU A 80 12.98 -4.95 -9.99
C LEU A 80 12.32 -3.89 -9.11
N VAL A 81 11.04 -4.07 -8.87
CA VAL A 81 10.23 -3.21 -7.99
C VAL A 81 9.97 -3.97 -6.68
N TRP A 82 10.66 -3.56 -5.63
CA TRP A 82 10.50 -4.12 -4.29
C TRP A 82 9.40 -3.36 -3.56
N ILE A 83 8.43 -4.06 -3.01
CA ILE A 83 7.32 -3.46 -2.28
C ILE A 83 6.88 -4.36 -1.13
N HIS A 84 6.50 -3.77 0.01
CA HIS A 84 5.92 -4.57 1.09
C HIS A 84 4.61 -5.23 0.65
N ALA A 85 4.47 -6.53 0.94
CA ALA A 85 3.31 -7.32 0.53
C ALA A 85 1.97 -6.71 0.99
N GLY A 86 1.95 -6.08 2.19
CA GLY A 86 0.78 -5.36 2.69
C GLY A 86 0.43 -4.08 1.92
N TYR A 87 1.36 -3.51 1.16
CA TYR A 87 1.09 -2.34 0.31
C TYR A 87 0.55 -2.72 -1.06
N GLN A 88 0.79 -3.94 -1.50
CA GLN A 88 0.27 -4.46 -2.78
C GLN A 88 -1.21 -4.83 -2.69
N GLN A 89 -1.68 -5.22 -1.50
CA GLN A 89 -3.06 -5.60 -1.26
C GLN A 89 -3.87 -4.41 -0.74
N ASP A 90 -4.94 -4.05 -1.45
CA ASP A 90 -5.94 -3.04 -1.05
C ASP A 90 -5.39 -1.65 -0.68
N ASN A 91 -4.21 -1.26 -1.19
CA ASN A 91 -3.69 0.08 -0.99
C ASN A 91 -3.86 0.94 -2.25
N PRO A 92 -4.85 1.85 -2.27
CA PRO A 92 -5.17 2.65 -3.46
C PRO A 92 -4.07 3.65 -3.85
N PHE A 93 -3.16 4.02 -2.93
CA PHE A 93 -2.01 4.86 -3.22
C PHE A 93 -0.97 4.08 -4.04
N TRP A 94 -0.52 2.93 -3.51
CA TRP A 94 0.53 2.14 -4.15
C TRP A 94 0.10 1.52 -5.47
N GLY A 95 -1.17 1.16 -5.64
CA GLY A 95 -1.69 0.67 -6.91
C GLY A 95 -1.46 1.66 -8.06
N LYS A 96 -1.66 2.96 -7.82
CA LYS A 96 -1.42 4.02 -8.81
C LYS A 96 0.07 4.30 -9.02
N VAL A 97 0.89 4.25 -7.99
CA VAL A 97 2.36 4.36 -8.14
C VAL A 97 2.88 3.23 -9.03
N LEU A 98 2.45 1.98 -8.78
CA LEU A 98 2.83 0.82 -9.60
C LEU A 98 2.33 0.96 -11.05
N ALA A 99 1.14 1.53 -11.27
CA ALA A 99 0.65 1.81 -12.63
C ALA A 99 1.55 2.81 -13.37
N GLY A 100 2.03 3.85 -12.67
CA GLY A 100 3.00 4.81 -13.23
C GLY A 100 4.34 4.14 -13.57
N ILE A 101 4.85 3.27 -12.69
CA ILE A 101 6.06 2.48 -12.95
C ILE A 101 5.88 1.59 -14.18
N ALA A 102 4.74 0.88 -14.26
CA ALA A 102 4.43 0.01 -15.37
C ALA A 102 4.40 0.77 -16.71
N GLN A 103 3.70 1.90 -16.74
CA GLN A 103 3.61 2.74 -17.94
C GLN A 103 4.99 3.22 -18.39
N ALA A 104 5.77 3.83 -17.48
CA ALA A 104 7.10 4.35 -17.83
C ALA A 104 8.08 3.24 -18.24
N SER A 105 7.99 2.06 -17.65
CA SER A 105 8.81 0.92 -18.05
C SER A 105 8.51 0.49 -19.48
N ILE A 106 7.23 0.35 -19.82
CA ILE A 106 6.78 -0.03 -21.19
C ILE A 106 7.21 1.02 -22.21
N ASP A 107 7.00 2.29 -21.91
CA ASP A 107 7.32 3.41 -22.83
C ASP A 107 8.84 3.48 -23.13
N ASN A 108 9.67 3.04 -22.18
CA ASN A 108 11.12 2.99 -22.35
C ASN A 108 11.64 1.61 -22.84
N GLY A 109 10.75 0.66 -23.16
CA GLY A 109 11.12 -0.64 -23.73
C GLY A 109 11.65 -1.66 -22.71
N TYR A 110 11.37 -1.48 -21.42
CA TYR A 110 11.76 -2.38 -20.33
C TYR A 110 10.56 -3.17 -19.79
N ASP A 111 10.84 -4.37 -19.28
CA ASP A 111 9.90 -5.07 -18.42
C ASP A 111 10.07 -4.59 -16.97
N HIS A 112 9.05 -4.79 -16.12
CA HIS A 112 9.15 -4.56 -14.68
C HIS A 112 8.63 -5.79 -13.93
N LEU A 113 9.31 -6.15 -12.86
CA LEU A 113 8.97 -7.31 -12.03
C LEU A 113 8.74 -6.85 -10.59
N ILE A 114 7.51 -7.02 -10.11
CA ILE A 114 7.16 -6.68 -8.74
C ILE A 114 7.56 -7.82 -7.82
N VAL A 115 8.38 -7.53 -6.82
CA VAL A 115 8.84 -8.48 -5.80
C VAL A 115 8.23 -8.06 -4.46
N PRO A 116 7.15 -8.74 -4.03
CA PRO A 116 6.58 -8.49 -2.72
C PRO A 116 7.52 -8.97 -1.61
N VAL A 117 7.71 -8.12 -0.60
CA VAL A 117 8.61 -8.38 0.53
C VAL A 117 7.77 -8.46 1.81
N SER A 118 8.02 -9.45 2.65
CA SER A 118 7.44 -9.52 3.98
C SER A 118 8.12 -8.51 4.91
N GLN A 119 7.39 -7.93 5.86
CA GLN A 119 7.99 -7.08 6.91
C GLN A 119 9.01 -7.83 7.79
N HIS A 120 9.00 -9.17 7.74
CA HIS A 120 9.92 -10.02 8.49
C HIS A 120 11.17 -10.42 7.69
N ASP A 121 11.20 -10.13 6.39
CA ASP A 121 12.35 -10.45 5.55
C ASP A 121 13.51 -9.49 5.88
N LYS A 122 14.55 -10.04 6.49
CA LYS A 122 15.73 -9.26 6.88
C LYS A 122 16.68 -8.95 5.71
N GLN A 123 16.53 -9.67 4.59
CA GLN A 123 17.38 -9.50 3.41
C GLN A 123 16.53 -9.60 2.15
N LEU A 124 16.72 -8.65 1.25
CA LEU A 124 16.14 -8.69 -0.08
C LEU A 124 16.90 -9.68 -0.95
N GLN A 125 16.21 -10.69 -1.44
CA GLN A 125 16.83 -11.72 -2.30
C GLN A 125 16.17 -11.69 -3.67
N VAL A 126 16.99 -11.43 -4.70
CA VAL A 126 16.52 -11.56 -6.08
C VAL A 126 16.14 -13.02 -6.33
N PRO A 127 14.91 -13.30 -6.78
CA PRO A 127 14.46 -14.66 -7.04
C PRO A 127 15.44 -15.43 -7.94
N ALA A 128 15.79 -16.66 -7.54
CA ALA A 128 16.83 -17.45 -8.20
C ALA A 128 16.53 -17.80 -9.67
N TYR A 129 15.23 -17.78 -10.05
CA TYR A 129 14.80 -18.04 -11.43
C TYR A 129 14.96 -16.84 -12.37
N LEU A 130 15.32 -15.66 -11.84
CA LEU A 130 15.53 -14.47 -12.66
C LEU A 130 16.96 -14.41 -13.19
N ASN A 131 17.08 -14.07 -14.47
CA ASN A 131 18.38 -13.82 -15.07
C ASN A 131 18.93 -12.46 -14.62
N LYS A 132 19.78 -12.45 -13.60
CA LYS A 132 20.35 -11.25 -12.99
C LYS A 132 21.10 -10.33 -13.95
N THR A 133 21.66 -10.86 -15.03
CA THR A 133 22.41 -10.06 -16.02
C THR A 133 21.51 -9.12 -16.83
N ARG A 134 20.21 -9.33 -16.76
CA ARG A 134 19.20 -8.51 -17.45
C ARG A 134 18.50 -7.51 -16.54
N CYS A 135 18.74 -7.57 -15.25
CA CYS A 135 18.29 -6.57 -14.29
C CYS A 135 19.08 -5.28 -14.52
N ILE A 136 18.38 -4.19 -14.82
CA ILE A 136 19.02 -2.89 -15.06
C ILE A 136 18.97 -1.97 -13.84
N GLY A 137 18.18 -2.31 -12.82
CA GLY A 137 18.12 -1.52 -11.60
C GLY A 137 16.99 -1.93 -10.65
N HIS A 138 16.95 -1.24 -9.52
CA HIS A 138 16.06 -1.51 -8.41
C HIS A 138 15.23 -0.28 -8.05
N LEU A 139 13.92 -0.44 -7.90
CA LEU A 139 13.01 0.54 -7.32
C LEU A 139 12.52 0.00 -5.97
N LEU A 140 12.68 0.77 -4.89
CA LEU A 140 12.18 0.43 -3.56
C LEU A 140 10.97 1.29 -3.23
N ALA A 141 9.79 0.68 -3.20
CA ALA A 141 8.52 1.35 -2.94
C ALA A 141 8.15 1.30 -1.45
N GLY A 142 8.23 2.43 -0.76
CA GLY A 142 8.01 2.59 0.68
C GLY A 142 9.28 2.42 1.50
N THR A 143 9.12 2.32 2.83
CA THR A 143 10.22 2.29 3.78
C THR A 143 10.85 0.91 3.88
N PHE A 144 12.17 0.84 3.71
CA PHE A 144 12.97 -0.36 3.88
C PHE A 144 14.05 -0.15 4.94
N PRO A 145 14.53 -1.22 5.61
CA PRO A 145 15.67 -1.13 6.50
C PRO A 145 16.94 -0.68 5.76
N THR A 146 17.77 0.13 6.41
CA THR A 146 19.06 0.60 5.86
C THR A 146 19.91 -0.52 5.30
N ASP A 147 19.99 -1.66 6.00
CA ASP A 147 20.76 -2.84 5.54
C ASP A 147 20.28 -3.36 4.18
N SER A 148 18.98 -3.29 3.91
CA SER A 148 18.40 -3.69 2.62
C SER A 148 18.79 -2.71 1.50
N VAL A 149 18.77 -1.41 1.79
CA VAL A 149 19.21 -0.36 0.85
C VAL A 149 20.70 -0.54 0.53
N VAL A 150 21.54 -0.72 1.56
CA VAL A 150 22.99 -0.98 1.40
C VAL A 150 23.23 -2.24 0.56
N ALA A 151 22.54 -3.35 0.84
CA ALA A 151 22.72 -4.60 0.11
C ALA A 151 22.41 -4.46 -1.38
N LEU A 152 21.33 -3.72 -1.74
CA LEU A 152 21.01 -3.45 -3.14
C LEU A 152 22.00 -2.48 -3.79
N LYS A 153 22.44 -1.43 -3.09
CA LYS A 153 23.47 -0.51 -3.58
C LYS A 153 24.76 -1.25 -3.92
N MET A 154 25.14 -2.23 -3.12
CA MET A 154 26.35 -3.04 -3.35
C MET A 154 26.24 -3.96 -4.57
N THR A 155 25.09 -4.13 -5.18
CA THR A 155 24.97 -4.83 -6.47
C THR A 155 25.62 -4.07 -7.63
N GLY A 156 25.87 -2.77 -7.45
CA GLY A 156 26.39 -1.87 -8.48
C GLY A 156 25.35 -1.45 -9.52
N LEU A 157 24.09 -1.86 -9.38
CA LEU A 157 23.00 -1.43 -10.25
C LEU A 157 22.38 -0.13 -9.76
N PRO A 158 21.79 0.70 -10.65
CA PRO A 158 20.98 1.85 -10.28
C PRO A 158 19.91 1.48 -9.25
N LEU A 159 19.70 2.37 -8.27
CA LEU A 159 18.76 2.19 -7.18
C LEU A 159 18.04 3.50 -6.91
N VAL A 160 16.70 3.47 -6.88
CA VAL A 160 15.87 4.63 -6.54
C VAL A 160 14.87 4.26 -5.45
N LEU A 161 14.78 5.10 -4.42
CA LEU A 161 13.78 4.99 -3.35
C LEU A 161 12.52 5.78 -3.74
N ILE A 162 11.35 5.23 -3.43
CA ILE A 162 10.05 5.85 -3.72
C ILE A 162 9.28 6.07 -2.42
N ASP A 163 8.88 7.32 -2.15
CA ASP A 163 8.20 7.77 -0.92
C ASP A 163 9.01 7.48 0.35
N HIS A 164 10.33 7.42 0.22
CA HIS A 164 11.28 7.18 1.29
C HIS A 164 12.62 7.85 1.00
N GLU A 165 13.31 8.29 2.05
CA GLU A 165 14.69 8.76 2.04
C GLU A 165 15.51 7.96 3.04
N GLU A 166 16.75 7.63 2.69
CA GLU A 166 17.70 6.94 3.57
C GLU A 166 18.91 7.85 3.82
N PRO A 167 18.95 8.57 4.94
CA PRO A 167 19.99 9.58 5.19
C PRO A 167 21.40 9.02 5.31
N LEU A 168 21.55 7.71 5.58
CA LEU A 168 22.84 7.06 5.78
C LEU A 168 23.43 6.48 4.48
N VAL A 169 22.68 6.50 3.38
CA VAL A 169 23.11 5.91 2.11
C VAL A 169 22.85 6.91 0.99
N GLU A 170 23.89 7.28 0.27
CA GLU A 170 23.77 8.13 -0.90
C GLU A 170 23.06 7.38 -2.04
N VAL A 171 21.77 7.68 -2.24
CA VAL A 171 20.88 7.03 -3.21
C VAL A 171 19.83 8.03 -3.67
N ASP A 172 19.43 7.95 -4.93
CA ASP A 172 18.38 8.79 -5.47
C ASP A 172 17.03 8.43 -4.86
N CYS A 173 16.21 9.45 -4.58
CA CYS A 173 14.87 9.28 -4.05
C CYS A 173 13.86 10.16 -4.80
N VAL A 174 12.64 9.65 -4.91
CA VAL A 174 11.51 10.38 -5.49
C VAL A 174 10.40 10.42 -4.46
N VAL A 175 10.04 11.62 -4.02
CA VAL A 175 9.06 11.86 -2.96
C VAL A 175 8.05 12.93 -3.40
N ASN A 176 6.86 12.92 -2.81
CA ASN A 176 5.91 14.02 -2.95
C ASN A 176 6.35 15.21 -2.08
N ASN A 177 5.88 16.42 -2.41
CA ASN A 177 6.05 17.59 -1.54
C ASN A 177 5.13 17.48 -0.31
N ASN A 178 5.47 16.61 0.61
CA ASN A 178 4.66 16.33 1.80
C ASN A 178 4.61 17.53 2.76
N LEU A 179 5.72 18.28 2.88
CA LEU A 179 5.78 19.49 3.70
C LEU A 179 4.77 20.52 3.19
N GLY A 180 4.80 20.83 1.88
CA GLY A 180 3.85 21.76 1.25
C GLY A 180 2.41 21.26 1.32
N SER A 181 2.19 19.93 1.20
CA SER A 181 0.87 19.34 1.31
C SER A 181 0.28 19.48 2.71
N GLY A 182 1.10 19.30 3.76
CA GLY A 182 0.69 19.54 5.15
C GLY A 182 0.34 21.02 5.40
N ALA A 183 1.16 21.95 4.91
CA ALA A 183 0.89 23.38 5.00
C ALA A 183 -0.43 23.74 4.30
N MET A 184 -0.65 23.28 3.07
CA MET A 184 -1.88 23.52 2.29
C MET A 184 -3.13 23.00 3.02
N ALA A 185 -3.05 21.82 3.65
CA ALA A 185 -4.15 21.25 4.40
C ALA A 185 -4.52 22.15 5.61
N LEU A 186 -3.53 22.67 6.33
CA LEU A 186 -3.73 23.59 7.44
C LEU A 186 -4.34 24.92 6.96
N ASP A 187 -3.75 25.55 5.94
CA ASP A 187 -4.21 26.82 5.37
C ASP A 187 -5.67 26.74 4.94
N ARG A 188 -6.06 25.60 4.35
CA ARG A 188 -7.45 25.39 3.93
C ARG A 188 -8.41 25.34 5.12
N LEU A 189 -8.03 24.71 6.23
CA LEU A 189 -8.86 24.67 7.44
C LEU A 189 -8.96 26.04 8.11
N LEU A 190 -7.85 26.77 8.24
CA LEU A 190 -7.84 28.12 8.81
C LEU A 190 -8.67 29.08 7.96
N THR A 191 -8.52 29.05 6.64
CA THR A 191 -9.34 29.84 5.70
C THR A 191 -10.84 29.49 5.81
N ALA A 192 -11.17 28.24 6.12
CA ALA A 192 -12.54 27.80 6.38
C ALA A 192 -13.05 28.17 7.78
N GLY A 193 -12.24 28.88 8.59
CA GLY A 193 -12.60 29.38 9.93
C GLY A 193 -12.37 28.39 11.07
N ALA A 194 -11.64 27.30 10.85
CA ALA A 194 -11.21 26.41 11.94
C ALA A 194 -10.14 27.10 12.78
N LYS A 195 -10.20 26.93 14.11
CA LYS A 195 -9.25 27.50 15.05
C LYS A 195 -8.54 26.44 15.89
N ARG A 196 -9.24 25.38 16.25
CA ARG A 196 -8.70 24.27 17.05
C ARG A 196 -8.51 23.06 16.17
N ILE A 197 -7.29 22.91 15.67
CA ILE A 197 -6.96 21.90 14.66
C ILE A 197 -6.20 20.74 15.31
N VAL A 198 -6.51 19.54 14.86
CA VAL A 198 -5.80 18.32 15.23
C VAL A 198 -5.25 17.64 13.98
N PHE A 199 -3.94 17.40 13.98
CA PHE A 199 -3.32 16.49 13.03
C PHE A 199 -3.40 15.05 13.56
N ILE A 200 -3.84 14.11 12.72
CA ILE A 200 -4.03 12.70 13.06
C ILE A 200 -3.10 11.85 12.20
N GLY A 201 -2.17 11.15 12.83
CA GLY A 201 -1.24 10.26 12.17
C GLY A 201 -0.09 9.84 13.07
N ASP A 202 0.65 8.83 12.61
CA ASP A 202 1.88 8.36 13.24
C ASP A 202 3.09 8.82 12.44
N ASP A 203 3.83 9.79 12.96
CA ASP A 203 5.03 10.32 12.30
C ASP A 203 6.23 9.34 12.33
N ALA A 204 6.11 8.23 13.06
CA ALA A 204 7.06 7.12 12.98
C ALA A 204 6.70 6.09 11.88
N PHE A 205 5.50 6.18 11.31
CA PHE A 205 5.05 5.24 10.27
C PHE A 205 5.81 5.42 8.95
N ALA A 206 5.94 6.66 8.48
CA ALA A 206 6.63 7.01 7.23
C ALA A 206 7.16 8.45 7.28
N LEU A 207 8.20 8.72 6.50
CA LEU A 207 8.75 10.08 6.32
C LEU A 207 7.65 11.05 5.85
N SER A 208 6.81 10.64 4.92
CA SER A 208 5.70 11.44 4.39
C SER A 208 4.75 11.93 5.50
N PHE A 209 4.40 11.08 6.48
CA PHE A 209 3.55 11.48 7.61
C PHE A 209 4.22 12.51 8.52
N LYS A 210 5.52 12.33 8.75
CA LYS A 210 6.35 13.24 9.54
C LYS A 210 6.45 14.62 8.88
N GLU A 211 6.71 14.66 7.57
CA GLU A 211 6.82 15.90 6.81
C GLU A 211 5.48 16.64 6.72
N ARG A 212 4.36 15.92 6.50
CA ARG A 212 3.00 16.50 6.54
C ARG A 212 2.71 17.16 7.88
N TRP A 213 3.07 16.52 8.99
CA TRP A 213 2.98 17.11 10.32
C TRP A 213 3.85 18.39 10.45
N TRP A 214 5.09 18.35 9.99
CA TRP A 214 5.96 19.53 10.03
C TRP A 214 5.46 20.67 9.16
N GLY A 215 4.93 20.38 7.99
CA GLY A 215 4.28 21.38 7.14
C GLY A 215 3.11 22.08 7.83
N CYS A 216 2.26 21.32 8.51
CA CYS A 216 1.20 21.91 9.35
C CYS A 216 1.75 22.79 10.46
N ARG A 217 2.82 22.38 11.13
CA ARG A 217 3.43 23.20 12.20
C ARG A 217 3.99 24.51 11.70
N LEU A 218 4.77 24.47 10.64
CA LEU A 218 5.37 25.69 10.06
C LEU A 218 4.28 26.66 9.61
N ALA A 219 3.28 26.19 8.88
CA ALA A 219 2.18 27.05 8.46
C ALA A 219 1.39 27.61 9.68
N MET A 220 1.20 26.84 10.76
CA MET A 220 0.55 27.35 11.98
C MET A 220 1.37 28.47 12.65
N GLU A 221 2.69 28.35 12.69
CA GLU A 221 3.58 29.38 13.21
C GLU A 221 3.50 30.66 12.38
N ASP A 222 3.46 30.56 11.05
CA ASP A 222 3.31 31.70 10.15
C ASP A 222 1.96 32.40 10.35
N HIS A 223 0.88 31.64 10.44
CA HIS A 223 -0.45 32.20 10.70
C HIS A 223 -0.57 32.88 12.07
N ARG A 224 0.01 32.29 13.10
CA ARG A 224 0.03 32.91 14.44
C ARG A 224 0.80 34.23 14.46
N SER A 225 1.90 34.30 13.73
CA SER A 225 2.74 35.50 13.65
C SER A 225 2.02 36.69 13.02
N SER A 226 1.00 36.44 12.21
CA SER A 226 0.22 37.46 11.48
C SER A 226 -1.20 37.64 12.01
N ALA A 227 -1.64 36.84 13.00
CA ALA A 227 -2.99 36.89 13.55
C ALA A 227 -3.17 38.01 14.59
N ASP A 228 -4.35 38.64 14.60
CA ASP A 228 -4.75 39.61 15.65
C ASP A 228 -4.87 38.92 17.03
N ASP A 229 -5.28 37.66 17.07
CA ASP A 229 -5.41 36.83 18.29
C ASP A 229 -4.73 35.46 18.09
N PRO A 230 -3.39 35.40 18.25
CA PRO A 230 -2.61 34.17 18.08
C PRO A 230 -3.04 33.02 19.01
N GLU A 231 -3.50 33.35 20.22
CA GLU A 231 -3.89 32.37 21.26
C GLU A 231 -5.17 31.63 20.89
N SER A 232 -6.00 32.19 20.01
CA SER A 232 -7.20 31.53 19.52
C SER A 232 -6.90 30.35 18.60
N LEU A 233 -5.69 30.31 18.01
CA LEU A 233 -5.27 29.25 17.07
C LEU A 233 -4.51 28.14 17.80
N SER A 234 -4.93 26.90 17.61
CA SER A 234 -4.24 25.75 18.19
C SER A 234 -4.09 24.60 17.23
N LEU A 235 -2.91 23.98 17.25
CA LEU A 235 -2.61 22.75 16.50
C LEU A 235 -2.08 21.70 17.49
N LYS A 236 -2.77 20.57 17.58
CA LYS A 236 -2.37 19.41 18.38
C LYS A 236 -2.13 18.22 17.49
N LYS A 237 -1.35 17.24 17.96
CA LYS A 237 -1.13 15.96 17.26
C LYS A 237 -1.78 14.83 18.05
N TRP A 238 -2.52 13.99 17.34
CA TRP A 238 -2.98 12.70 17.83
C TRP A 238 -2.16 11.59 17.16
N GLN A 239 -1.33 10.94 17.95
CA GLN A 239 -0.63 9.74 17.51
C GLN A 239 -1.66 8.62 17.33
N VAL A 240 -1.81 8.14 16.11
CA VAL A 240 -2.71 7.04 15.72
C VAL A 240 -1.94 6.13 14.77
N ALA A 241 -1.74 4.88 15.17
CA ALA A 241 -0.98 3.90 14.41
C ALA A 241 -1.78 3.50 13.14
N PHE A 242 -1.28 3.91 11.99
CA PHE A 242 -1.87 3.64 10.70
C PHE A 242 -1.63 2.18 10.27
N GLY A 243 -2.62 1.58 9.59
CA GLY A 243 -2.52 0.21 9.08
C GLY A 243 -2.62 -0.89 10.14
N GLN A 244 -2.88 -0.53 11.41
CA GLN A 244 -3.03 -1.49 12.50
C GLN A 244 -4.52 -1.79 12.76
N PRO A 245 -4.87 -3.04 13.14
CA PRO A 245 -6.27 -3.43 13.39
C PRO A 245 -7.00 -2.57 14.43
N HIS A 246 -6.26 -1.96 15.36
CA HIS A 246 -6.80 -1.13 16.44
C HIS A 246 -6.86 0.38 16.12
N MET A 247 -6.63 0.79 14.89
CA MET A 247 -6.66 2.20 14.44
C MET A 247 -7.98 2.89 14.79
N ALA A 248 -9.12 2.26 14.45
CA ALA A 248 -10.44 2.82 14.76
C ALA A 248 -10.67 2.99 16.27
N HIS A 249 -10.27 2.02 17.08
CA HIS A 249 -10.36 2.11 18.55
C HIS A 249 -9.48 3.22 19.12
N GLN A 250 -8.29 3.46 18.57
CA GLN A 250 -7.46 4.59 18.98
C GLN A 250 -8.14 5.94 18.68
N LEU A 251 -8.78 6.09 17.53
CA LEU A 251 -9.57 7.28 17.18
C LEU A 251 -10.74 7.48 18.15
N GLU A 252 -11.52 6.43 18.42
CA GLU A 252 -12.61 6.47 19.40
C GLU A 252 -12.14 6.91 20.78
N ARG A 253 -11.05 6.37 21.28
CA ARG A 253 -10.47 6.72 22.58
C ARG A 253 -10.03 8.18 22.61
N LYS A 254 -9.36 8.68 21.56
CA LYS A 254 -8.95 10.08 21.45
C LYS A 254 -10.14 11.02 21.45
N LEU A 255 -11.18 10.70 20.69
CA LEU A 255 -12.44 11.44 20.70
C LEU A 255 -13.16 11.35 22.05
N GLY A 256 -13.14 10.17 22.72
CA GLY A 256 -13.77 9.95 24.02
C GLY A 256 -13.12 10.73 25.17
N ALA A 257 -11.85 11.07 25.05
CA ALA A 257 -11.14 11.88 26.01
C ALA A 257 -11.48 13.39 25.92
N LEU A 258 -12.24 13.81 24.92
CA LEU A 258 -12.66 15.20 24.74
C LEU A 258 -14.00 15.44 25.46
N SER A 259 -14.12 16.57 26.15
CA SER A 259 -15.35 17.01 26.81
C SER A 259 -15.56 18.51 26.64
N GLY A 260 -16.81 18.94 26.46
CA GLY A 260 -17.21 20.34 26.44
C GLY A 260 -16.53 21.19 25.37
N ASP A 261 -16.10 22.39 25.73
CA ASP A 261 -15.53 23.40 24.83
C ASP A 261 -14.15 23.01 24.22
N GLY A 262 -13.60 21.85 24.61
CA GLY A 262 -12.31 21.35 24.11
C GLY A 262 -12.37 20.61 22.77
N MET A 263 -13.55 20.50 22.12
CA MET A 263 -13.70 19.78 20.84
C MET A 263 -12.98 20.53 19.72
N PRO A 264 -12.12 19.87 18.96
CA PRO A 264 -11.52 20.43 17.74
C PRO A 264 -12.58 20.73 16.68
N ASP A 265 -12.38 21.80 15.92
CA ASP A 265 -13.23 22.19 14.81
C ASP A 265 -12.59 21.91 13.44
N GLY A 266 -11.29 21.51 13.43
CA GLY A 266 -10.55 21.10 12.26
C GLY A 266 -9.74 19.82 12.50
N PHE A 267 -9.74 18.92 11.53
CA PHE A 267 -9.01 17.64 11.55
C PHE A 267 -8.23 17.47 10.25
N ILE A 268 -6.92 17.35 10.36
CA ILE A 268 -6.03 16.99 9.26
C ILE A 268 -5.61 15.54 9.49
N CYS A 269 -6.00 14.65 8.60
CA CYS A 269 -5.58 13.25 8.67
C CYS A 269 -4.37 13.04 7.77
N ALA A 270 -3.35 12.35 8.27
CA ALA A 270 -2.11 12.12 7.53
C ALA A 270 -2.34 11.44 6.17
N ASN A 271 -3.48 10.72 6.01
CA ASN A 271 -3.96 10.22 4.74
C ASN A 271 -5.51 10.09 4.74
N ASP A 272 -6.08 9.80 3.57
CA ASP A 272 -7.54 9.66 3.39
C ASP A 272 -8.12 8.48 4.16
N GLN A 273 -7.40 7.37 4.31
CA GLN A 273 -7.90 6.20 5.05
C GLN A 273 -8.14 6.54 6.53
N LEU A 274 -7.26 7.33 7.14
CA LEU A 274 -7.48 7.87 8.49
C LEU A 274 -8.69 8.82 8.55
N ALA A 275 -8.84 9.67 7.54
CA ALA A 275 -9.98 10.59 7.46
C ALA A 275 -11.31 9.84 7.32
N LEU A 276 -11.36 8.84 6.44
CA LEU A 276 -12.53 8.00 6.22
C LEU A 276 -12.90 7.16 7.46
N ALA A 277 -11.91 6.75 8.26
CA ALA A 277 -12.15 6.09 9.54
C ALA A 277 -12.65 7.06 10.62
N LEU A 278 -12.21 8.32 10.60
CA LEU A 278 -12.61 9.36 11.56
C LEU A 278 -14.04 9.86 11.33
N MET A 279 -14.43 10.11 10.08
CA MET A 279 -15.71 10.76 9.74
C MET A 279 -16.95 10.08 10.33
N PRO A 280 -17.11 8.74 10.27
CA PRO A 280 -18.23 8.06 10.94
C PRO A 280 -18.26 8.27 12.44
N LEU A 281 -17.10 8.29 13.11
CA LEU A 281 -16.98 8.48 14.55
C LEU A 281 -17.41 9.88 14.99
N LEU A 282 -17.08 10.91 14.19
CA LEU A 282 -17.55 12.28 14.41
C LEU A 282 -19.08 12.37 14.28
N LYS A 283 -19.67 11.74 13.24
CA LYS A 283 -21.12 11.68 13.04
C LYS A 283 -21.84 10.95 14.17
N GLN A 284 -21.33 9.83 14.65
CA GLN A 284 -21.89 9.10 15.80
C GLN A 284 -21.96 9.95 17.06
N ARG A 285 -21.10 10.99 17.18
CA ARG A 285 -21.13 11.99 18.25
C ARG A 285 -22.04 13.19 17.98
N GLY A 286 -22.81 13.16 16.90
CA GLY A 286 -23.73 14.22 16.52
C GLY A 286 -23.05 15.42 15.87
N LEU A 287 -21.77 15.34 15.49
CA LEU A 287 -21.06 16.44 14.84
C LEU A 287 -21.35 16.45 13.34
N SER A 288 -21.79 17.59 12.84
CA SER A 288 -21.97 17.81 11.41
C SER A 288 -20.64 18.09 10.71
N ILE A 289 -20.42 17.43 9.56
CA ILE A 289 -19.27 17.65 8.69
C ILE A 289 -19.80 18.29 7.39
N PRO A 290 -19.28 19.46 6.95
CA PRO A 290 -18.19 20.27 7.52
C PRO A 290 -18.63 21.30 8.58
N GLY A 291 -19.89 21.35 9.00
CA GLY A 291 -20.45 22.43 9.84
C GLY A 291 -19.71 22.65 11.17
N GLN A 292 -19.63 21.59 12.00
CA GLN A 292 -19.00 21.66 13.32
C GLN A 292 -17.60 21.04 13.33
N ALA A 293 -17.34 20.08 12.42
CA ALA A 293 -16.03 19.44 12.28
C ALA A 293 -15.63 19.45 10.79
N ARG A 294 -14.51 20.08 10.47
CA ARG A 294 -13.96 20.11 9.14
C ARG A 294 -12.86 19.05 9.05
N VAL A 295 -12.92 18.18 8.04
CA VAL A 295 -11.96 17.08 7.88
C VAL A 295 -11.26 17.21 6.54
N ILE A 296 -9.93 17.14 6.55
CA ILE A 296 -9.10 17.07 5.34
C ILE A 296 -8.23 15.85 5.42
N GLY A 297 -8.21 15.06 4.34
CA GLY A 297 -7.28 13.97 4.10
C GLY A 297 -6.15 14.38 3.16
N LEU A 298 -5.29 13.44 2.86
CA LEU A 298 -4.25 13.51 1.84
C LEU A 298 -4.25 12.17 1.10
N ASP A 299 -3.97 12.18 -0.16
CA ASP A 299 -3.80 11.14 -1.18
C ASP A 299 -4.84 11.24 -2.32
N ASN A 300 -6.03 11.77 -2.10
CA ASN A 300 -7.17 11.76 -3.03
C ASN A 300 -7.44 10.35 -3.59
N ILE A 301 -7.72 9.41 -2.69
CA ILE A 301 -8.12 8.06 -3.10
C ILE A 301 -9.57 8.06 -3.57
N GLU A 302 -9.93 7.10 -4.43
CA GLU A 302 -11.27 7.01 -5.01
C GLU A 302 -12.40 7.01 -3.96
N ALA A 303 -12.19 6.33 -2.82
CA ALA A 303 -13.15 6.28 -1.72
C ALA A 303 -13.47 7.65 -1.10
N ALA A 304 -12.59 8.66 -1.25
CA ALA A 304 -12.81 10.01 -0.76
C ALA A 304 -14.02 10.69 -1.43
N VAL A 305 -14.23 10.42 -2.71
CA VAL A 305 -15.35 10.97 -3.51
C VAL A 305 -16.68 10.39 -3.07
N TYR A 306 -16.72 9.11 -2.69
CA TYR A 306 -17.95 8.41 -2.30
C TYR A 306 -18.28 8.54 -0.81
N ALA A 307 -17.42 9.18 -0.03
CA ALA A 307 -17.71 9.48 1.38
C ALA A 307 -18.93 10.43 1.50
N GLN A 308 -19.62 10.41 2.62
CA GLN A 308 -20.76 11.28 2.89
C GLN A 308 -20.52 12.08 4.17
N PRO A 309 -20.34 13.43 4.06
CA PRO A 309 -20.14 14.16 2.80
C PRO A 309 -18.83 13.72 2.11
N PRO A 310 -18.64 14.06 0.82
CA PRO A 310 -17.34 13.81 0.14
C PRO A 310 -16.19 14.40 0.93
N LEU A 311 -15.09 13.66 1.03
CA LEU A 311 -13.91 14.07 1.78
C LEU A 311 -13.12 15.14 1.00
N SER A 312 -12.83 16.26 1.65
CA SER A 312 -11.80 17.19 1.15
C SER A 312 -10.43 16.56 1.33
N THR A 313 -9.63 16.56 0.29
CA THR A 313 -8.31 15.89 0.31
C THR A 313 -7.30 16.64 -0.56
N ILE A 314 -6.01 16.47 -0.26
CA ILE A 314 -4.91 16.97 -1.07
C ILE A 314 -4.51 15.89 -2.07
N GLU A 315 -4.54 16.21 -3.37
CA GLU A 315 -4.05 15.31 -4.41
C GLU A 315 -2.53 15.18 -4.34
N LEU A 316 -2.07 13.94 -4.29
CA LEU A 316 -0.66 13.59 -4.42
C LEU A 316 -0.41 12.95 -5.78
N GLY A 317 0.71 13.27 -6.40
CA GLY A 317 1.09 12.76 -7.71
C GLY A 317 1.50 11.29 -7.68
N LYS A 318 0.56 10.36 -7.52
CA LYS A 318 0.83 8.91 -7.37
C LYS A 318 1.41 8.28 -8.63
N GLU A 319 0.71 8.38 -9.75
CA GLU A 319 1.21 7.92 -11.06
C GLU A 319 2.48 8.68 -11.49
N PRO A 320 2.52 10.04 -11.41
CA PRO A 320 3.75 10.80 -11.67
C PRO A 320 4.93 10.37 -10.79
N LEU A 321 4.71 9.98 -9.52
CA LEU A 321 5.75 9.48 -8.63
C LEU A 321 6.40 8.21 -9.19
N GLY A 322 5.57 7.27 -9.66
CA GLY A 322 6.03 6.03 -10.29
C GLY A 322 6.77 6.28 -11.61
N ILE A 323 6.24 7.16 -12.45
CA ILE A 323 6.88 7.55 -13.72
C ILE A 323 8.26 8.18 -13.45
N ARG A 324 8.31 9.16 -12.55
CA ARG A 324 9.56 9.85 -12.19
C ARG A 324 10.61 8.89 -11.62
N ALA A 325 10.20 7.88 -10.84
CA ALA A 325 11.12 6.90 -10.29
C ALA A 325 11.82 6.08 -11.38
N VAL A 326 11.09 5.69 -12.44
CA VAL A 326 11.68 5.00 -13.60
C VAL A 326 12.60 5.94 -14.37
N GLU A 327 12.16 7.18 -14.65
CA GLU A 327 12.98 8.18 -15.35
C GLU A 327 14.26 8.52 -14.58
N THR A 328 14.23 8.54 -13.25
CA THR A 328 15.40 8.81 -12.41
C THR A 328 16.37 7.64 -12.42
N LEU A 329 15.86 6.41 -12.56
CA LEU A 329 16.68 5.20 -12.59
C LEU A 329 17.41 5.02 -13.92
N LEU A 330 16.81 5.44 -15.04
CA LEU A 330 17.36 5.33 -16.42
C LEU A 330 18.38 6.41 -16.75
#